data_77da88ad955df378082a7ac7563a56fb
#
_entry.id   77da88ad955df378082a7ac7563a56fb
#
_cell.length_a   1.000
_cell.length_b   1.000
_cell.length_c   1.000
_cell.angle_alpha   90.00
_cell.angle_beta   90.00
_cell.angle_gamma   90.00
#
_symmetry.space_group_name_H-M   'P 1'
#
loop_
_entity.id
_entity.type
_entity.pdbx_description
1 polymer ?
#
loop_
_entity_poly.entity_id
_entity_poly.type
_entity_poly.pdbx_seq_one_letter_code
_entity_poly.pdbx_strand_id
1 'polypeptide(L)'
;SRLTQHSQTATQRDTINNQTSTHTSEKPTINKNSQSASESSTSKVSNLRTFSRMSVFKTLAATPAASTTTTASSVSSNSVVVTKDNFNDHMNVSGSAVYDPKTGIVTLTPDEKSKKGAISLNTRLDSNRSFRFDGKVNLGNRYEGFHNSTDDFDGGDGIGFAFSPGDRGEIGKEGAAVGIGGLKNAFGFKLDTFHNTSPPKGDAKANKDPSSMIGKGAFGAFVSTDTNGVATTDVNSASPLKVQPTDNSLQDFVIDYNGDTKVMTVTYAGQTWTKNMSDWIKRSGSTTFSLSMTVSTGGAKNLQQVQFGTFEYTQSATAQVRYVDANTGKDIIPPKTYAGEVDGSATIDKQIDAMKSKGYNYIGVDSTGAPNYIDSTG
;
A
#
# COMPACT_ATOMS: atom_id res chain seq x y z
N SER A 1 -1.05 18.41 -4.38
CA SER A 1 -1.00 18.04 -4.94
C SER A 1 -0.96 18.04 -4.59
N ARG A 2 -0.99 18.62 -4.35
CA ARG A 2 -0.96 18.45 -4.91
C ARG A 2 -1.29 18.32 -4.79
N LEU A 3 -1.30 18.73 -4.84
CA LEU A 3 -1.50 18.27 -5.37
C LEU A 3 -1.61 18.26 -4.97
N THR A 4 -1.87 18.57 -5.35
CA THR A 4 -2.03 18.24 -5.67
C THR A 4 -2.08 18.31 -5.35
N GLN A 5 -2.03 18.49 -5.69
CA GLN A 5 -2.06 18.32 -6.09
C GLN A 5 -2.15 18.33 -5.93
N HIS A 6 -2.52 18.86 -5.60
CA HIS A 6 -2.70 18.61 -6.05
C HIS A 6 -3.04 18.70 -5.71
N SER A 7 -3.23 18.95 -5.51
CA SER A 7 -3.37 18.69 -5.98
C SER A 7 -3.40 18.55 -5.80
N GLN A 8 -3.51 18.70 -6.38
CA GLN A 8 -3.45 18.40 -6.81
C GLN A 8 -3.36 18.21 -6.88
N THR A 9 -3.93 18.86 -6.27
CA THR A 9 -3.77 18.51 -6.89
C THR A 9 -3.87 18.16 -6.92
N ALA A 10 -4.61 18.81 -6.50
CA ALA A 10 -4.39 18.25 -7.15
C ALA A 10 -4.30 17.75 -7.20
N THR A 11 -4.60 18.05 -7.32
CA THR A 11 -4.29 17.45 -7.99
C THR A 11 -4.27 16.90 -8.00
N GLN A 12 -4.15 16.77 -8.65
CA GLN A 12 -3.79 16.01 -9.33
C GLN A 12 -3.71 15.40 -9.49
N ARG A 13 -4.34 15.76 -9.12
CA ARG A 13 -3.99 15.14 -9.76
C ARG A 13 -4.15 14.48 -10.22
N ASP A 14 -4.96 14.64 -10.17
CA ASP A 14 -4.81 13.80 -11.09
C ASP A 14 -4.64 13.23 -11.25
N THR A 15 -4.60 13.53 -11.32
CA THR A 15 -4.15 12.76 -11.93
C THR A 15 -3.91 12.35 -12.01
N ILE A 16 -4.11 12.55 -12.25
CA ILE A 16 -3.60 11.86 -12.93
C ILE A 16 -3.26 11.48 -12.96
N ASN A 17 -3.48 11.69 -12.94
CA ASN A 17 -2.92 11.12 -13.51
C ASN A 17 -2.70 11.00 -13.51
N ASN A 18 -3.06 11.04 -13.57
CA ASN A 18 -2.65 10.56 -14.19
C ASN A 18 -2.56 10.48 -14.23
N GLN A 19 -2.79 10.50 -14.42
CA GLN A 19 -2.56 10.25 -15.02
C GLN A 19 -2.52 10.11 -15.07
N THR A 20 -2.92 10.39 -14.99
CA THR A 20 -2.74 10.12 -15.50
C THR A 20 -2.93 10.19 -15.47
N SER A 21 -3.15 10.37 -15.42
CA SER A 21 -3.06 10.26 -15.97
C SER A 21 -3.24 10.37 -15.95
N THR A 22 -3.44 10.57 -16.13
CA THR A 22 -3.39 10.40 -16.71
C THR A 22 -3.59 10.55 -16.80
N HIS A 23 -3.73 10.59 -16.87
CA HIS A 23 -3.74 10.45 -17.50
C HIS A 23 -4.00 10.75 -17.61
N THR A 24 -4.14 10.87 -17.62
CA THR A 24 -4.15 10.86 -18.34
C THR A 24 -4.41 11.09 -18.59
N SER A 25 -4.71 11.22 -18.61
CA SER A 25 -4.65 11.23 -19.44
C SER A 25 -4.92 11.56 -19.72
N GLU A 26 -5.24 11.64 -19.79
CA GLU A 26 -5.22 11.72 -20.66
C GLU A 26 -5.34 11.82 -20.96
N LYS A 27 -5.62 11.95 -20.86
CA LYS A 27 -5.54 11.83 -21.55
C LYS A 27 -5.87 11.85 -21.60
N PRO A 28 -6.08 11.95 -21.10
CA PRO A 28 -6.27 11.65 -21.43
C PRO A 28 -6.62 11.70 -21.16
N THR A 29 -7.02 11.76 -20.92
CA THR A 29 -7.17 11.58 -21.18
C THR A 29 -7.63 11.82 -21.00
N ILE A 30 -8.22 11.87 -20.96
CA ILE A 30 -8.39 11.79 -21.29
C ILE A 30 -8.58 11.98 -21.52
N ASN A 31 -8.87 12.04 -21.57
CA ASN A 31 -8.74 11.95 -22.26
C ASN A 31 -8.85 12.24 -22.49
N LYS A 32 -9.24 12.21 -22.71
CA LYS A 32 -9.06 12.21 -23.27
C LYS A 32 -9.33 12.38 -23.56
N ASN A 33 -9.88 12.50 -23.47
CA ASN A 33 -9.88 12.44 -23.97
C ASN A 33 -10.13 12.73 -24.20
N SER A 34 -10.57 12.90 -24.62
CA SER A 34 -10.71 12.89 -25.15
C SER A 34 -10.84 12.84 -25.55
N GLN A 35 -11.10 13.05 -26.02
CA GLN A 35 -11.30 12.62 -26.57
C GLN A 35 -11.82 12.00 -26.97
N SER A 36 -12.65 12.59 -27.60
CA SER A 36 -12.75 11.37 -28.19
C SER A 36 -12.77 10.15 -27.32
N ALA A 37 -13.38 9.20 -27.89
CA ALA A 37 -13.53 7.91 -27.29
C ALA A 37 -12.18 7.25 -27.08
N SER A 38 -12.04 6.29 -26.28
CA SER A 38 -10.92 5.34 -26.15
C SER A 38 -9.52 5.91 -26.41
N GLU A 39 -9.27 6.99 -25.86
CA GLU A 39 -8.02 7.65 -26.04
C GLU A 39 -7.03 7.23 -24.96
N SER A 40 -5.83 6.99 -25.35
CA SER A 40 -4.78 6.65 -24.42
C SER A 40 -4.06 7.89 -23.91
N SER A 41 -3.86 7.94 -22.63
CA SER A 41 -3.01 8.93 -21.99
C SER A 41 -1.60 8.41 -21.90
N THR A 42 -0.82 8.64 -22.93
CA THR A 42 0.55 8.13 -23.00
C THR A 42 1.55 9.25 -22.83
N SER A 43 2.44 9.09 -21.88
CA SER A 43 3.49 10.07 -21.63
C SER A 43 4.70 9.39 -21.05
N LYS A 44 5.87 9.91 -21.42
CA LYS A 44 7.13 9.48 -20.85
C LYS A 44 7.91 10.66 -20.37
N VAL A 45 8.51 10.55 -19.21
CA VAL A 45 9.27 11.61 -18.59
C VAL A 45 10.23 11.05 -17.57
N SER A 46 11.04 11.96 -17.03
CA SER A 46 11.91 11.62 -15.92
C SER A 46 11.10 11.23 -14.67
N ASN A 47 11.72 10.43 -13.82
CA ASN A 47 11.21 10.05 -12.52
C ASN A 47 11.04 11.22 -11.58
N LEU A 48 10.45 10.96 -10.43
CA LEU A 48 10.42 11.84 -9.26
C LEU A 48 9.49 13.04 -9.43
N ARG A 49 8.53 12.92 -10.31
CA ARG A 49 7.50 13.95 -10.47
C ARG A 49 6.11 13.38 -10.30
N THR A 50 5.27 14.17 -9.70
CA THR A 50 3.86 13.83 -9.48
C THR A 50 2.98 14.71 -10.36
N PHE A 51 1.98 14.11 -10.99
CA PHE A 51 1.15 14.81 -11.95
C PHE A 51 -0.32 14.61 -11.70
N SER A 52 -1.06 15.64 -12.08
CA SER A 52 -2.51 15.57 -12.25
C SER A 52 -2.88 15.79 -13.70
N ARG A 53 -3.84 15.06 -14.18
CA ARG A 53 -4.50 15.32 -15.46
C ARG A 53 -5.95 15.62 -15.20
N MET A 54 -6.46 16.55 -15.96
CA MET A 54 -7.86 16.96 -15.85
C MET A 54 -8.63 16.52 -17.09
N SER A 55 -9.74 15.85 -16.84
CA SER A 55 -10.78 15.68 -17.86
C SER A 55 -11.78 16.81 -17.70
N VAL A 56 -12.10 17.48 -18.79
CA VAL A 56 -12.93 18.67 -18.77
C VAL A 56 -14.30 18.35 -19.36
N PHE A 57 -15.35 18.67 -18.60
CA PHE A 57 -16.73 18.46 -19.02
C PHE A 57 -17.49 19.77 -19.04
N LYS A 58 -18.37 19.91 -19.99
CA LYS A 58 -19.29 21.04 -20.09
C LYS A 58 -20.73 20.56 -19.98
N THR A 59 -21.56 21.43 -19.41
CA THR A 59 -22.99 21.26 -19.56
C THR A 59 -23.38 21.68 -20.96
N LEU A 60 -23.92 20.75 -21.73
CA LEU A 60 -24.35 20.99 -23.12
C LEU A 60 -25.73 20.39 -23.36
N ALA A 61 -26.44 20.92 -24.37
CA ALA A 61 -27.55 20.18 -24.93
C ALA A 61 -27.02 18.84 -25.40
N ALA A 62 -27.62 17.78 -24.92
CA ALA A 62 -27.06 16.47 -24.97
C ALA A 62 -26.71 15.97 -26.37
N THR A 63 -25.45 15.76 -26.60
CA THR A 63 -25.01 14.83 -27.63
C THR A 63 -24.57 13.57 -26.90
N PRO A 64 -25.10 12.41 -27.25
CA PRO A 64 -24.66 11.18 -26.64
C PRO A 64 -23.17 10.99 -26.86
N ALA A 65 -22.48 10.76 -25.77
CA ALA A 65 -21.09 10.37 -25.81
C ALA A 65 -20.99 8.93 -25.34
N ALA A 66 -20.18 8.15 -26.02
CA ALA A 66 -19.91 6.79 -25.55
C ALA A 66 -19.01 6.83 -24.33
N SER A 67 -19.27 5.96 -23.39
CA SER A 67 -18.34 5.74 -22.31
C SER A 67 -17.05 5.13 -22.84
N THR A 68 -15.92 5.67 -22.43
CA THR A 68 -14.63 5.17 -22.89
C THR A 68 -13.64 5.09 -21.76
N THR A 69 -12.79 4.09 -21.86
CA THR A 69 -11.65 3.95 -21.01
C THR A 69 -10.39 4.24 -21.81
N THR A 70 -9.60 5.17 -21.32
CA THR A 70 -8.30 5.45 -21.91
C THR A 70 -7.32 4.40 -21.41
N THR A 71 -6.74 3.64 -22.33
CA THR A 71 -5.86 2.54 -22.02
C THR A 71 -4.42 2.88 -22.37
N ALA A 72 -3.52 2.61 -21.44
CA ALA A 72 -2.10 2.77 -21.67
C ALA A 72 -1.60 1.76 -22.70
N SER A 73 -0.76 2.23 -23.60
CA SER A 73 -0.14 1.39 -24.61
C SER A 73 1.29 0.98 -24.26
N SER A 74 1.88 1.63 -23.31
CA SER A 74 3.26 1.36 -22.91
C SER A 74 3.35 0.20 -21.93
N VAL A 75 4.38 -0.58 -22.05
CA VAL A 75 4.58 -1.81 -21.27
C VAL A 75 5.98 -1.90 -20.73
N SER A 76 6.66 -0.80 -20.50
CA SER A 76 7.98 -0.92 -19.93
C SER A 76 7.86 -1.39 -18.47
N SER A 77 8.61 -2.43 -18.15
CA SER A 77 8.66 -3.00 -16.82
C SER A 77 9.48 -2.10 -15.91
N ASN A 78 8.92 -1.77 -14.76
CA ASN A 78 9.63 -1.05 -13.70
C ASN A 78 9.97 -2.00 -12.57
N SER A 79 10.62 -3.10 -12.92
CA SER A 79 11.10 -4.05 -11.94
C SER A 79 12.23 -3.41 -11.12
N VAL A 80 12.13 -3.55 -9.81
CA VAL A 80 13.08 -3.02 -8.84
C VAL A 80 13.54 -4.15 -7.95
N VAL A 81 14.84 -4.21 -7.70
CA VAL A 81 15.43 -5.13 -6.71
C VAL A 81 16.06 -4.29 -5.61
N VAL A 82 15.49 -4.37 -4.42
CA VAL A 82 16.05 -3.72 -3.24
C VAL A 82 16.92 -4.70 -2.49
N THR A 83 18.13 -4.29 -2.19
CA THR A 83 19.08 -5.01 -1.33
C THR A 83 19.60 -4.09 -0.25
N LYS A 84 20.48 -4.58 0.61
CA LYS A 84 21.09 -3.72 1.63
C LYS A 84 21.90 -2.57 1.01
N ASP A 85 22.37 -2.72 -0.22
CA ASP A 85 23.24 -1.73 -0.86
C ASP A 85 22.49 -0.54 -1.44
N ASN A 86 21.20 -0.70 -1.76
CA ASN A 86 20.33 0.36 -2.27
C ASN A 86 19.08 0.60 -1.42
N PHE A 87 19.08 0.09 -0.20
CA PHE A 87 17.92 0.21 0.71
C PHE A 87 17.43 1.66 0.83
N ASN A 88 18.35 2.61 1.05
CA ASN A 88 17.96 4.00 1.27
C ASN A 88 17.40 4.69 0.01
N ASP A 89 17.60 4.12 -1.15
CA ASP A 89 17.03 4.65 -2.39
C ASP A 89 15.54 4.30 -2.53
N HIS A 90 15.08 3.27 -1.83
CA HIS A 90 13.74 2.70 -2.02
C HIS A 90 12.90 2.65 -0.75
N MET A 91 13.54 2.64 0.40
CA MET A 91 12.86 2.45 1.68
C MET A 91 13.14 3.62 2.62
N ASN A 92 12.19 3.88 3.51
CA ASN A 92 12.34 4.83 4.61
C ASN A 92 12.18 4.10 5.93
N VAL A 93 12.91 4.55 6.93
CA VAL A 93 12.71 4.11 8.32
C VAL A 93 12.16 5.28 9.13
N SER A 94 11.33 4.97 10.12
CA SER A 94 10.71 5.97 10.98
C SER A 94 10.57 5.48 12.41
N GLY A 95 10.29 6.42 13.33
CA GLY A 95 10.16 6.11 14.74
C GLY A 95 11.47 5.61 15.33
N SER A 96 11.40 4.52 16.08
CA SER A 96 12.58 3.92 16.71
C SER A 96 13.44 3.08 15.77
N ALA A 97 13.03 2.93 14.51
CA ALA A 97 13.74 2.08 13.56
C ALA A 97 15.11 2.64 13.18
N VAL A 98 16.12 1.79 13.18
CA VAL A 98 17.50 2.13 12.81
C VAL A 98 18.02 1.09 11.82
N TYR A 99 18.52 1.57 10.69
CA TYR A 99 19.06 0.72 9.62
C TYR A 99 20.57 0.61 9.71
N ASP A 100 21.08 -0.61 9.62
CA ASP A 100 22.51 -0.89 9.50
C ASP A 100 22.84 -1.31 8.06
N PRO A 101 23.52 -0.45 7.28
CA PRO A 101 23.82 -0.76 5.89
C PRO A 101 24.86 -1.87 5.70
N LYS A 102 25.62 -2.21 6.73
CA LYS A 102 26.61 -3.29 6.65
C LYS A 102 25.96 -4.66 6.63
N THR A 103 24.89 -4.83 7.38
CA THR A 103 24.23 -6.11 7.58
C THR A 103 22.88 -6.21 6.86
N GLY A 104 22.28 -5.07 6.49
CA GLY A 104 20.92 -5.02 5.99
C GLY A 104 19.88 -5.15 7.08
N ILE A 105 20.27 -5.09 8.35
CA ILE A 105 19.36 -5.23 9.48
C ILE A 105 18.73 -3.88 9.81
N VAL A 106 17.40 -3.85 9.89
CA VAL A 106 16.66 -2.76 10.51
C VAL A 106 16.25 -3.21 11.89
N THR A 107 16.76 -2.55 12.91
CA THR A 107 16.25 -2.72 14.28
C THR A 107 15.04 -1.81 14.40
N LEU A 108 13.86 -2.42 14.37
CA LEU A 108 12.59 -1.68 14.39
C LEU A 108 12.28 -1.17 15.79
N THR A 109 12.44 -2.03 16.80
CA THR A 109 12.39 -1.61 18.19
C THR A 109 13.57 -2.21 18.96
N PRO A 110 14.19 -1.43 19.86
CA PRO A 110 15.06 -2.01 20.88
C PRO A 110 14.21 -2.79 21.88
N ASP A 111 14.85 -3.51 22.77
CA ASP A 111 14.17 -4.23 23.88
C ASP A 111 13.75 -3.25 24.97
N GLU A 112 12.82 -2.36 24.65
CA GLU A 112 12.33 -1.29 25.50
C GLU A 112 10.84 -1.11 25.32
N LYS A 113 10.17 -0.61 26.36
CA LYS A 113 8.73 -0.34 26.33
C LYS A 113 8.39 0.87 25.47
N SER A 114 7.16 0.92 25.00
CA SER A 114 6.54 2.09 24.38
C SER A 114 7.34 2.64 23.19
N LYS A 115 7.81 1.74 22.34
CA LYS A 115 8.52 2.08 21.10
C LYS A 115 7.66 1.72 19.89
N LYS A 116 7.89 2.42 18.81
CA LYS A 116 7.26 2.14 17.52
C LYS A 116 8.25 2.45 16.41
N GLY A 117 8.52 1.45 15.59
CA GLY A 117 9.41 1.59 14.45
C GLY A 117 8.76 1.04 13.19
N ALA A 118 9.07 1.63 12.07
CA ALA A 118 8.52 1.19 10.80
C ALA A 118 9.52 1.35 9.66
N ILE A 119 9.33 0.48 8.67
CA ILE A 119 9.94 0.59 7.35
C ILE A 119 8.80 0.82 6.37
N SER A 120 8.96 1.74 5.44
CA SER A 120 7.97 1.96 4.38
C SER A 120 8.64 2.05 3.01
N LEU A 121 7.92 1.60 1.99
CA LEU A 121 8.37 1.66 0.61
C LEU A 121 8.14 3.07 0.06
N ASN A 122 9.12 3.62 -0.69
CA ASN A 122 9.02 4.96 -1.26
C ASN A 122 8.08 5.06 -2.46
N THR A 123 7.84 3.94 -3.11
CA THR A 123 6.94 3.87 -4.27
C THR A 123 5.81 2.92 -3.97
N ARG A 124 4.84 2.86 -4.87
CA ARG A 124 3.75 1.89 -4.75
C ARG A 124 4.12 0.63 -5.53
N LEU A 125 3.69 -0.51 -5.04
CA LEU A 125 3.82 -1.75 -5.77
C LEU A 125 2.55 -2.04 -6.57
N ASP A 126 2.72 -2.70 -7.71
CA ASP A 126 1.63 -3.10 -8.59
C ASP A 126 1.20 -4.53 -8.26
N SER A 127 -0.01 -4.70 -7.75
CA SER A 127 -0.53 -6.02 -7.38
C SER A 127 -0.88 -6.91 -8.57
N ASN A 128 -0.85 -6.39 -9.78
CA ASN A 128 -0.98 -7.21 -10.99
C ASN A 128 0.33 -7.86 -11.40
N ARG A 129 1.40 -7.55 -10.70
CA ARG A 129 2.74 -8.11 -10.92
C ARG A 129 3.21 -8.81 -9.66
N SER A 130 3.98 -9.86 -9.87
CA SER A 130 4.54 -10.63 -8.76
C SER A 130 5.58 -9.83 -8.01
N PHE A 131 5.69 -10.08 -6.71
CA PHE A 131 6.76 -9.53 -5.88
C PHE A 131 7.21 -10.56 -4.85
N ARG A 132 8.44 -10.40 -4.39
CA ARG A 132 9.01 -11.31 -3.40
C ARG A 132 9.95 -10.56 -2.47
N PHE A 133 9.68 -10.67 -1.19
CA PHE A 133 10.60 -10.28 -0.14
C PHE A 133 11.28 -11.55 0.40
N ASP A 134 12.59 -11.53 0.46
CA ASP A 134 13.39 -12.63 1.01
C ASP A 134 14.38 -12.04 2.01
N GLY A 135 14.20 -12.36 3.26
CA GLY A 135 15.03 -11.83 4.32
C GLY A 135 14.92 -12.66 5.59
N LYS A 136 15.12 -12.00 6.71
CA LYS A 136 15.03 -12.63 8.03
C LYS A 136 14.32 -11.72 9.00
N VAL A 137 13.71 -12.31 10.02
CA VAL A 137 12.99 -11.59 11.07
C VAL A 137 13.44 -12.11 12.42
N ASN A 138 13.71 -11.19 13.34
CA ASN A 138 13.89 -11.47 14.77
C ASN A 138 12.68 -10.91 15.51
N LEU A 139 11.90 -11.78 16.13
CA LEU A 139 10.73 -11.43 16.92
C LEU A 139 11.05 -11.19 18.40
N GLY A 140 12.30 -11.39 18.81
CA GLY A 140 12.69 -11.23 20.20
C GLY A 140 12.97 -12.54 20.92
N ASN A 141 12.99 -12.45 22.23
CA ASN A 141 13.22 -13.62 23.11
C ASN A 141 12.11 -13.81 24.14
N ARG A 142 10.95 -13.22 23.87
CA ARG A 142 9.76 -13.30 24.72
C ARG A 142 8.50 -13.44 23.88
N TYR A 143 7.53 -14.06 24.45
CA TYR A 143 6.16 -13.98 23.96
C TYR A 143 5.23 -14.10 25.16
N GLU A 144 3.95 -13.95 25.00
CA GLU A 144 3.01 -14.02 26.11
C GLU A 144 3.16 -15.34 26.86
N GLY A 145 3.49 -15.24 28.13
CA GLY A 145 3.71 -16.39 29.01
C GLY A 145 5.13 -16.96 28.98
N PHE A 146 6.05 -16.36 28.26
CA PHE A 146 7.44 -16.84 28.21
C PHE A 146 8.44 -15.69 28.24
N HIS A 147 9.43 -15.79 29.09
CA HIS A 147 10.53 -14.84 29.21
C HIS A 147 11.88 -15.58 29.15
N ASN A 148 12.76 -15.08 28.29
CA ASN A 148 14.15 -15.53 28.28
C ASN A 148 15.05 -14.38 28.73
N SER A 149 14.76 -13.84 29.91
CA SER A 149 15.48 -12.73 30.52
C SER A 149 15.22 -12.71 32.01
N THR A 150 15.89 -11.82 32.76
CA THR A 150 15.72 -11.67 34.20
C THR A 150 14.53 -10.78 34.59
N ASP A 151 13.90 -10.12 33.63
CA ASP A 151 12.71 -9.30 33.89
C ASP A 151 11.41 -10.10 33.66
N ASP A 152 10.28 -9.57 34.12
CA ASP A 152 8.98 -10.21 34.06
C ASP A 152 8.11 -9.67 32.91
N PHE A 153 8.72 -9.02 31.92
CA PHE A 153 7.96 -8.48 30.79
C PHE A 153 7.56 -9.56 29.81
N ASP A 154 6.30 -9.50 29.37
CA ASP A 154 5.85 -10.29 28.22
C ASP A 154 6.46 -9.79 26.92
N GLY A 155 6.52 -10.65 25.93
CA GLY A 155 6.91 -10.30 24.57
C GLY A 155 5.76 -9.65 23.81
N GLY A 156 6.04 -8.60 23.14
CA GLY A 156 5.06 -7.90 22.31
C GLY A 156 5.70 -6.76 21.51
N ASP A 157 4.99 -6.22 20.52
CA ASP A 157 3.63 -6.71 20.14
C ASP A 157 3.68 -7.66 18.94
N GLY A 158 4.80 -7.70 18.23
CA GLY A 158 4.96 -8.44 17.00
C GLY A 158 5.21 -7.51 15.81
N ILE A 159 5.20 -8.08 14.61
CA ILE A 159 5.46 -7.36 13.37
C ILE A 159 4.26 -7.48 12.45
N GLY A 160 3.80 -6.34 11.89
CA GLY A 160 2.79 -6.30 10.84
C GLY A 160 3.39 -5.90 9.50
N PHE A 161 3.08 -6.65 8.46
CA PHE A 161 3.45 -6.38 7.07
C PHE A 161 2.19 -5.96 6.35
N ALA A 162 2.07 -4.67 6.05
CA ALA A 162 0.80 -4.09 5.57
C ALA A 162 0.90 -3.63 4.13
N PHE A 163 -0.15 -3.92 3.38
CA PHE A 163 -0.38 -3.45 2.02
C PHE A 163 -1.61 -2.56 2.05
N SER A 164 -1.42 -1.28 1.79
CA SER A 164 -2.46 -0.26 1.93
C SER A 164 -2.75 0.43 0.61
N PRO A 165 -4.03 0.63 0.25
CA PRO A 165 -4.38 1.44 -0.90
C PRO A 165 -4.19 2.94 -0.65
N GLY A 166 -3.91 3.34 0.60
CA GLY A 166 -3.67 4.72 0.99
C GLY A 166 -2.32 5.25 0.53
N ASP A 167 -1.94 6.40 1.05
CA ASP A 167 -0.72 7.10 0.66
C ASP A 167 0.54 6.35 1.09
N ARG A 168 1.62 6.60 0.34
CA ARG A 168 2.95 6.09 0.70
C ARG A 168 3.37 6.64 2.06
N GLY A 169 4.03 5.79 2.84
CA GLY A 169 4.52 6.17 4.15
C GLY A 169 3.47 6.22 5.24
N GLU A 170 2.22 5.95 4.92
CA GLU A 170 1.16 5.82 5.91
C GLU A 170 1.40 4.56 6.74
N ILE A 171 1.40 4.71 8.06
CA ILE A 171 1.74 3.65 9.00
C ILE A 171 0.53 3.37 9.89
N GLY A 172 0.25 2.10 10.12
CA GLY A 172 -0.81 1.69 11.02
C GLY A 172 -0.50 1.97 12.49
N LYS A 173 -1.48 1.69 13.33
CA LYS A 173 -1.39 1.93 14.77
C LYS A 173 -0.56 0.86 15.49
N GLU A 174 -0.10 1.23 16.65
CA GLU A 174 0.64 0.38 17.56
C GLU A 174 -0.27 -0.59 18.34
N GLY A 175 0.34 -1.42 19.15
CA GLY A 175 -0.39 -2.35 20.04
C GLY A 175 -1.11 -3.44 19.27
N ALA A 176 -2.35 -3.69 19.62
CA ALA A 176 -3.18 -4.74 19.02
C ALA A 176 -3.36 -4.61 17.51
N ALA A 177 -3.23 -3.40 16.98
CA ALA A 177 -3.33 -3.13 15.55
C ALA A 177 -2.13 -3.67 14.75
N VAL A 178 -0.99 -3.89 15.40
CA VAL A 178 0.25 -4.44 14.84
C VAL A 178 0.66 -3.75 13.54
N GLY A 179 0.47 -2.43 13.47
CA GLY A 179 0.82 -1.65 12.29
C GLY A 179 -0.07 -1.84 11.07
N ILE A 180 -1.14 -2.62 11.17
CA ILE A 180 -2.11 -2.84 10.09
C ILE A 180 -3.41 -2.10 10.39
N GLY A 181 -3.92 -2.24 11.60
CA GLY A 181 -5.06 -1.46 12.04
C GLY A 181 -4.78 0.03 11.97
N GLY A 182 -5.77 0.82 11.60
CA GLY A 182 -5.66 2.24 11.32
C GLY A 182 -5.52 2.55 9.84
N LEU A 183 -4.97 1.63 9.04
CA LEU A 183 -4.95 1.72 7.59
C LEU A 183 -6.30 1.26 7.05
N LYS A 184 -6.91 2.05 6.16
CA LYS A 184 -8.26 1.74 5.67
C LYS A 184 -8.20 0.80 4.48
N ASN A 185 -9.08 -0.19 4.46
CA ASN A 185 -9.19 -1.17 3.37
C ASN A 185 -7.86 -1.82 3.02
N ALA A 186 -7.03 -2.02 4.01
CA ALA A 186 -5.71 -2.61 3.88
C ALA A 186 -5.75 -4.11 4.20
N PHE A 187 -4.67 -4.77 3.91
CA PHE A 187 -4.49 -6.17 4.28
C PHE A 187 -3.00 -6.46 4.48
N GLY A 188 -2.73 -7.60 5.05
CA GLY A 188 -1.36 -8.00 5.26
C GLY A 188 -1.24 -9.27 6.09
N PHE A 189 -0.06 -9.43 6.64
CA PHE A 189 0.31 -10.57 7.46
C PHE A 189 0.96 -10.08 8.74
N LYS A 190 0.69 -10.77 9.84
CA LYS A 190 1.33 -10.46 11.13
C LYS A 190 2.00 -11.67 11.74
N LEU A 191 3.12 -11.42 12.42
CA LEU A 191 3.74 -12.33 13.39
C LEU A 191 3.50 -11.70 14.76
N ASP A 192 2.60 -12.29 15.53
CA ASP A 192 2.04 -11.70 16.74
C ASP A 192 2.58 -12.43 17.97
N THR A 193 3.24 -11.70 18.84
CA THR A 193 3.84 -12.27 20.07
C THR A 193 2.99 -12.03 21.30
N PHE A 194 1.90 -11.28 21.19
CA PHE A 194 1.00 -10.97 22.29
C PHE A 194 -0.45 -11.17 21.88
N HIS A 195 -1.16 -12.06 22.58
CA HIS A 195 -2.55 -12.37 22.26
C HIS A 195 -3.51 -11.37 22.94
N ASN A 196 -4.20 -10.58 22.15
CA ASN A 196 -5.20 -9.62 22.65
C ASN A 196 -6.55 -10.29 22.82
N THR A 197 -6.84 -10.78 24.02
CA THR A 197 -8.01 -11.60 24.34
C THR A 197 -9.29 -10.79 24.52
N SER A 198 -9.15 -9.51 24.88
CA SER A 198 -10.30 -8.61 25.09
C SER A 198 -10.45 -7.70 23.88
N PRO A 199 -11.66 -7.21 23.58
CA PRO A 199 -11.81 -6.17 22.59
C PRO A 199 -10.93 -4.98 22.97
N PRO A 200 -10.09 -4.48 22.04
CA PRO A 200 -9.26 -3.33 22.32
C PRO A 200 -10.11 -2.11 22.68
N LYS A 201 -9.60 -1.29 23.59
CA LYS A 201 -10.32 -0.11 24.08
C LYS A 201 -10.03 1.11 23.22
N GLY A 202 -10.97 2.04 23.22
CA GLY A 202 -10.83 3.30 22.53
C GLY A 202 -10.66 3.12 21.03
N ASP A 203 -9.72 3.88 20.46
CA ASP A 203 -9.44 3.89 19.04
C ASP A 203 -8.27 2.97 18.66
N ALA A 204 -8.24 1.77 19.19
CA ALA A 204 -7.16 0.81 18.94
C ALA A 204 -7.16 0.25 17.51
N LYS A 205 -8.29 0.37 16.79
CA LYS A 205 -8.42 -0.06 15.39
C LYS A 205 -8.11 -1.54 15.17
N ALA A 206 -8.48 -2.37 16.12
CA ALA A 206 -8.32 -3.82 16.02
C ALA A 206 -9.42 -4.54 16.79
N ASN A 207 -9.84 -5.66 16.27
CA ASN A 207 -10.67 -6.61 16.99
C ASN A 207 -9.76 -7.53 17.84
N LYS A 208 -10.36 -8.23 18.80
CA LYS A 208 -9.62 -9.20 19.60
C LYS A 208 -9.08 -10.32 18.71
N ASP A 209 -7.99 -10.91 19.14
CA ASP A 209 -7.38 -12.04 18.45
C ASP A 209 -8.24 -13.31 18.53
N PRO A 210 -8.06 -14.26 17.61
CA PRO A 210 -8.84 -15.49 17.62
C PRO A 210 -8.65 -16.27 18.92
N SER A 211 -9.76 -16.72 19.50
CA SER A 211 -9.73 -17.51 20.74
C SER A 211 -8.97 -18.83 20.57
N SER A 212 -8.88 -19.33 19.34
CA SER A 212 -8.11 -20.54 19.04
C SER A 212 -6.61 -20.39 19.30
N MET A 213 -6.11 -19.16 19.41
CA MET A 213 -4.70 -18.88 19.66
C MET A 213 -4.37 -18.68 21.15
N ILE A 214 -5.38 -18.65 22.02
CA ILE A 214 -5.15 -18.47 23.47
C ILE A 214 -4.26 -19.59 24.01
N GLY A 215 -3.19 -19.20 24.69
CA GLY A 215 -2.24 -20.14 25.31
C GLY A 215 -1.33 -20.87 24.32
N LYS A 216 -1.35 -20.48 23.05
CA LYS A 216 -0.54 -21.13 22.01
C LYS A 216 0.79 -20.43 21.73
N GLY A 217 1.11 -19.36 22.45
CA GLY A 217 2.30 -18.57 22.23
C GLY A 217 2.16 -17.61 21.04
N ALA A 218 3.30 -17.25 20.45
CA ALA A 218 3.30 -16.41 19.27
C ALA A 218 2.65 -17.14 18.07
N PHE A 219 2.00 -16.39 17.21
CA PHE A 219 1.29 -16.96 16.07
C PHE A 219 1.42 -16.05 14.84
N GLY A 220 1.14 -16.63 13.67
CA GLY A 220 1.07 -15.90 12.42
C GLY A 220 -0.33 -15.96 11.83
N ALA A 221 -0.73 -14.92 11.15
CA ALA A 221 -2.03 -14.85 10.51
C ALA A 221 -2.09 -13.75 9.45
N PHE A 222 -2.94 -13.94 8.45
CA PHE A 222 -3.35 -12.84 7.59
C PHE A 222 -4.36 -11.94 8.31
N VAL A 223 -4.37 -10.67 7.94
CA VAL A 223 -5.18 -9.64 8.58
C VAL A 223 -5.73 -8.72 7.50
N SER A 224 -6.96 -8.25 7.69
CA SER A 224 -7.52 -7.21 6.84
C SER A 224 -8.19 -6.13 7.67
N THR A 225 -8.35 -4.95 7.07
CA THR A 225 -9.04 -3.84 7.72
C THR A 225 -10.29 -3.45 6.94
N ASP A 226 -11.23 -2.84 7.63
CA ASP A 226 -12.45 -2.29 7.02
C ASP A 226 -12.27 -0.83 6.58
N THR A 227 -13.36 -0.19 6.18
CA THR A 227 -13.35 1.21 5.75
C THR A 227 -13.02 2.19 6.88
N ASN A 228 -13.11 1.76 8.13
CA ASN A 228 -12.73 2.54 9.31
C ASN A 228 -11.31 2.20 9.78
N GLY A 229 -10.64 1.29 9.11
CA GLY A 229 -9.31 0.85 9.48
C GLY A 229 -9.27 -0.16 10.61
N VAL A 230 -10.41 -0.76 10.98
CA VAL A 230 -10.43 -1.76 12.06
C VAL A 230 -9.92 -3.09 11.53
N ALA A 231 -8.86 -3.60 12.16
CA ALA A 231 -8.21 -4.84 11.76
C ALA A 231 -8.95 -6.07 12.32
N THR A 232 -9.10 -7.06 11.48
CA THR A 232 -9.62 -8.38 11.87
C THR A 232 -8.66 -9.46 11.39
N THR A 233 -8.25 -10.32 12.30
CA THR A 233 -7.41 -11.48 11.97
C THR A 233 -8.24 -12.51 11.21
N ASP A 234 -7.70 -13.00 10.11
CA ASP A 234 -8.28 -14.12 9.37
C ASP A 234 -8.09 -15.40 10.21
N VAL A 235 -9.18 -15.82 10.84
CA VAL A 235 -9.17 -16.95 11.79
C VAL A 235 -8.66 -18.23 11.13
N ASN A 236 -9.01 -18.45 9.86
CA ASN A 236 -8.64 -19.67 9.15
C ASN A 236 -7.13 -19.74 8.86
N SER A 237 -6.46 -18.61 8.83
CA SER A 237 -5.01 -18.58 8.63
C SER A 237 -4.22 -18.59 9.93
N ALA A 238 -4.85 -18.27 11.06
CA ALA A 238 -4.14 -18.16 12.32
C ALA A 238 -3.57 -19.50 12.75
N SER A 239 -2.26 -19.51 13.00
CA SER A 239 -1.53 -20.72 13.36
C SER A 239 -0.38 -20.38 14.32
N PRO A 240 -0.22 -21.15 15.41
CA PRO A 240 0.90 -20.93 16.31
C PRO A 240 2.22 -21.11 15.57
N LEU A 241 3.21 -20.31 15.92
CA LEU A 241 4.55 -20.47 15.36
C LEU A 241 5.17 -21.78 15.86
N LYS A 242 5.68 -22.58 14.95
CA LYS A 242 6.41 -23.80 15.28
C LYS A 242 7.76 -23.48 15.92
N VAL A 243 8.37 -22.37 15.50
CA VAL A 243 9.59 -21.84 16.08
C VAL A 243 9.22 -20.58 16.85
N GLN A 244 9.10 -20.70 18.15
CA GLN A 244 8.74 -19.59 19.02
C GLN A 244 9.94 -18.66 19.25
N PRO A 245 9.71 -17.36 19.47
CA PRO A 245 10.80 -16.40 19.68
C PRO A 245 11.37 -16.51 21.10
N THR A 246 12.45 -17.26 21.25
CA THR A 246 13.04 -17.57 22.55
C THR A 246 14.46 -17.06 22.76
N ASP A 247 15.17 -16.66 21.69
CA ASP A 247 16.61 -16.41 21.77
C ASP A 247 17.13 -15.28 20.88
N ASN A 248 16.27 -14.41 20.38
CA ASN A 248 16.64 -13.33 19.47
C ASN A 248 17.26 -13.78 18.14
N SER A 249 16.98 -15.01 17.71
CA SER A 249 17.49 -15.50 16.43
C SER A 249 16.80 -14.81 15.27
N LEU A 250 17.58 -14.51 14.24
CA LEU A 250 17.05 -14.12 12.94
C LEU A 250 16.60 -15.39 12.20
N GLN A 251 15.31 -15.48 11.92
CA GLN A 251 14.69 -16.60 11.20
C GLN A 251 14.40 -16.23 9.77
N ASP A 252 14.52 -17.19 8.86
CA ASP A 252 14.18 -16.97 7.47
C ASP A 252 12.73 -16.51 7.31
N PHE A 253 12.52 -15.48 6.50
CA PHE A 253 11.21 -14.90 6.27
C PHE A 253 11.05 -14.52 4.80
N VAL A 254 9.98 -15.03 4.19
CA VAL A 254 9.68 -14.79 2.77
C VAL A 254 8.22 -14.39 2.63
N ILE A 255 7.99 -13.33 1.85
CA ILE A 255 6.67 -13.04 1.30
C ILE A 255 6.78 -13.20 -0.20
N ASP A 256 6.01 -14.12 -0.75
CA ASP A 256 5.99 -14.41 -2.17
C ASP A 256 4.56 -14.21 -2.69
N TYR A 257 4.40 -13.25 -3.60
CA TYR A 257 3.10 -12.91 -4.16
C TYR A 257 3.10 -13.13 -5.67
N ASN A 258 2.11 -13.89 -6.14
CA ASN A 258 1.91 -14.14 -7.56
C ASN A 258 0.87 -13.15 -8.10
N GLY A 259 1.31 -12.26 -8.99
CA GLY A 259 0.44 -11.22 -9.54
C GLY A 259 -0.66 -11.73 -10.46
N ASP A 260 -0.49 -12.90 -11.06
CA ASP A 260 -1.49 -13.51 -11.94
C ASP A 260 -2.61 -14.17 -11.13
N THR A 261 -2.24 -15.00 -10.16
CA THR A 261 -3.19 -15.74 -9.33
C THR A 261 -3.68 -14.97 -8.12
N LYS A 262 -2.99 -13.89 -7.75
CA LYS A 262 -3.24 -13.09 -6.54
C LYS A 262 -2.99 -13.88 -5.25
N VAL A 263 -2.24 -14.96 -5.31
CA VAL A 263 -1.92 -15.78 -4.14
C VAL A 263 -0.66 -15.27 -3.46
N MET A 264 -0.78 -15.01 -2.17
CA MET A 264 0.34 -14.65 -1.32
C MET A 264 0.73 -15.84 -0.45
N THR A 265 2.01 -16.16 -0.46
CA THR A 265 2.59 -17.20 0.39
C THR A 265 3.62 -16.54 1.31
N VAL A 266 3.44 -16.76 2.60
CA VAL A 266 4.37 -16.26 3.61
C VAL A 266 5.04 -17.45 4.27
N THR A 267 6.34 -17.39 4.41
CA THR A 267 7.13 -18.44 5.08
C THR A 267 7.93 -17.83 6.22
N TYR A 268 7.80 -18.38 7.39
CA TYR A 268 8.60 -18.00 8.56
C TYR A 268 9.19 -19.23 9.20
N ALA A 269 10.53 -19.27 9.30
CA ALA A 269 11.25 -20.41 9.89
C ALA A 269 10.76 -21.77 9.34
N GLY A 270 10.51 -21.84 8.04
CA GLY A 270 10.04 -23.06 7.37
C GLY A 270 8.54 -23.32 7.47
N GLN A 271 7.80 -22.54 8.21
CA GLN A 271 6.34 -22.65 8.30
C GLN A 271 5.67 -21.73 7.28
N THR A 272 4.62 -22.21 6.63
CA THR A 272 4.01 -21.53 5.47
C THR A 272 2.54 -21.21 5.71
N TRP A 273 2.15 -20.01 5.29
CA TRP A 273 0.76 -19.54 5.19
C TRP A 273 0.48 -19.13 3.75
N THR A 274 -0.70 -19.45 3.26
CA THR A 274 -1.07 -19.14 1.88
C THR A 274 -2.50 -18.60 1.84
N LYS A 275 -2.71 -17.53 1.08
CA LYS A 275 -4.03 -16.96 0.90
C LYS A 275 -4.16 -16.31 -0.47
N ASN A 276 -5.34 -16.50 -1.10
CA ASN A 276 -5.72 -15.75 -2.29
C ASN A 276 -6.21 -14.37 -1.86
N MET A 277 -5.55 -13.33 -2.35
CA MET A 277 -5.81 -11.94 -1.96
C MET A 277 -6.84 -11.23 -2.83
N SER A 278 -7.41 -11.93 -3.83
CA SER A 278 -8.31 -11.30 -4.82
C SER A 278 -9.44 -10.50 -4.18
N ASP A 279 -10.11 -11.08 -3.18
CA ASP A 279 -11.25 -10.42 -2.53
C ASP A 279 -10.82 -9.17 -1.76
N TRP A 280 -9.70 -9.23 -1.06
CA TRP A 280 -9.19 -8.09 -0.31
C TRP A 280 -8.67 -6.99 -1.23
N ILE A 281 -8.01 -7.35 -2.32
CA ILE A 281 -7.58 -6.40 -3.34
C ILE A 281 -8.80 -5.71 -3.95
N LYS A 282 -9.81 -6.47 -4.32
CA LYS A 282 -11.05 -5.93 -4.88
C LYS A 282 -11.74 -4.99 -3.89
N ARG A 283 -11.84 -5.38 -2.63
CA ARG A 283 -12.46 -4.56 -1.58
C ARG A 283 -11.68 -3.26 -1.34
N SER A 284 -10.36 -3.28 -1.52
CA SER A 284 -9.53 -2.10 -1.35
C SER A 284 -9.83 -1.00 -2.36
N GLY A 285 -10.39 -1.37 -3.52
CA GLY A 285 -10.65 -0.44 -4.62
C GLY A 285 -9.39 0.00 -5.37
N SER A 286 -8.25 -0.63 -5.11
CA SER A 286 -6.97 -0.29 -5.73
C SER A 286 -6.25 -1.53 -6.23
N THR A 287 -5.41 -1.35 -7.26
CA THR A 287 -4.46 -2.39 -7.70
C THR A 287 -3.03 -2.05 -7.31
N THR A 288 -2.81 -0.87 -6.74
CA THR A 288 -1.48 -0.46 -6.27
C THR A 288 -1.51 -0.22 -4.78
N PHE A 289 -0.42 -0.56 -4.11
CA PHE A 289 -0.36 -0.55 -2.66
C PHE A 289 0.93 0.06 -2.16
N SER A 290 0.84 0.80 -1.07
CA SER A 290 2.00 1.13 -0.25
C SER A 290 2.32 -0.08 0.64
N LEU A 291 3.59 -0.29 0.93
CA LEU A 291 4.05 -1.35 1.83
C LEU A 291 4.66 -0.74 3.07
N SER A 292 4.29 -1.27 4.23
CA SER A 292 4.96 -0.95 5.48
C SER A 292 5.22 -2.22 6.30
N MET A 293 6.30 -2.20 7.05
CA MET A 293 6.65 -3.20 8.06
C MET A 293 6.74 -2.46 9.38
N THR A 294 5.84 -2.73 10.29
CA THR A 294 5.69 -1.93 11.52
C THR A 294 5.76 -2.82 12.75
N VAL A 295 6.48 -2.34 13.73
CA VAL A 295 6.67 -2.99 15.02
C VAL A 295 6.38 -1.99 16.11
N SER A 296 5.79 -2.46 17.19
CA SER A 296 5.62 -1.65 18.39
C SER A 296 5.91 -2.47 19.64
N THR A 297 6.13 -1.77 20.73
CA THR A 297 6.17 -2.32 22.08
C THR A 297 5.29 -1.43 22.96
N GLY A 298 4.75 -2.01 24.01
CA GLY A 298 3.93 -1.29 24.98
C GLY A 298 4.39 -1.65 26.38
N GLY A 299 3.51 -2.25 27.18
CA GLY A 299 3.89 -2.91 28.41
C GLY A 299 4.64 -4.22 28.18
N ALA A 300 4.40 -4.86 27.03
CA ALA A 300 5.18 -5.98 26.53
C ALA A 300 6.25 -5.46 25.58
N LYS A 301 7.41 -6.12 25.55
CA LYS A 301 8.54 -5.63 24.76
C LYS A 301 9.37 -6.76 24.18
N ASN A 302 10.05 -6.46 23.07
CA ASN A 302 11.06 -7.30 22.45
C ASN A 302 12.02 -6.45 21.62
N LEU A 303 13.23 -6.94 21.46
CA LEU A 303 14.09 -6.55 20.35
C LEU A 303 13.47 -7.13 19.08
N GLN A 304 13.11 -6.30 18.13
CA GLN A 304 12.44 -6.75 16.90
C GLN A 304 13.14 -6.18 15.68
N GLN A 305 13.51 -7.06 14.76
CA GLN A 305 14.36 -6.71 13.63
C GLN A 305 13.90 -7.38 12.35
N VAL A 306 14.15 -6.71 11.23
CA VAL A 306 14.02 -7.26 9.89
C VAL A 306 15.35 -7.11 9.17
N GLN A 307 15.86 -8.19 8.60
CA GLN A 307 17.04 -8.15 7.76
C GLN A 307 16.64 -8.28 6.31
N PHE A 308 17.05 -7.32 5.48
CA PHE A 308 16.83 -7.37 4.04
C PHE A 308 17.87 -8.26 3.39
N GLY A 309 17.39 -9.29 2.69
CA GLY A 309 18.15 -9.98 1.67
C GLY A 309 17.86 -9.31 0.33
N THR A 310 16.71 -9.61 -0.25
CA THR A 310 16.23 -8.99 -1.49
C THR A 310 14.74 -8.68 -1.37
N PHE A 311 14.34 -7.56 -1.98
CA PHE A 311 12.92 -7.30 -2.23
C PHE A 311 12.76 -6.94 -3.70
N GLU A 312 12.07 -7.80 -4.43
CA GLU A 312 11.88 -7.68 -5.86
C GLU A 312 10.40 -7.39 -6.12
N TYR A 313 10.12 -6.28 -6.79
CA TYR A 313 8.74 -5.85 -7.07
C TYR A 313 8.70 -5.02 -8.35
N THR A 314 7.51 -4.84 -8.89
CA THR A 314 7.28 -3.89 -9.97
C THR A 314 6.68 -2.63 -9.36
N GLN A 315 7.38 -1.52 -9.48
CA GLN A 315 6.88 -0.25 -8.97
C GLN A 315 5.76 0.29 -9.85
N SER A 316 4.84 0.98 -9.22
CA SER A 316 3.73 1.65 -9.87
C SER A 316 3.71 3.10 -9.46
N ALA A 317 3.15 3.92 -10.34
CA ALA A 317 2.82 5.30 -10.07
C ALA A 317 1.31 5.48 -10.13
N THR A 318 0.83 6.66 -9.78
CA THR A 318 -0.58 7.00 -9.88
C THR A 318 -0.74 8.31 -10.63
N ALA A 319 -1.85 8.43 -11.35
CA ALA A 319 -2.29 9.68 -11.95
C ALA A 319 -3.60 10.08 -11.30
N GLN A 320 -3.67 11.29 -10.79
CA GLN A 320 -4.92 11.84 -10.30
C GLN A 320 -5.66 12.53 -11.45
N VAL A 321 -6.92 12.22 -11.61
CA VAL A 321 -7.76 12.81 -12.65
C VAL A 321 -8.91 13.55 -12.00
N ARG A 322 -9.07 14.82 -12.37
CA ARG A 322 -10.20 15.62 -11.97
C ARG A 322 -11.22 15.69 -13.12
N TYR A 323 -12.47 15.70 -12.75
CA TYR A 323 -13.60 15.83 -13.69
C TYR A 323 -14.25 17.16 -13.42
N VAL A 324 -13.99 18.14 -14.27
CA VAL A 324 -14.35 19.51 -14.00
C VAL A 324 -15.31 20.08 -15.03
N ASP A 325 -16.15 20.99 -14.56
CA ASP A 325 -16.98 21.82 -15.44
C ASP A 325 -16.09 22.85 -16.14
N ALA A 326 -16.07 22.83 -17.47
CA ALA A 326 -15.23 23.72 -18.26
C ALA A 326 -15.54 25.19 -18.07
N ASN A 327 -16.76 25.52 -17.66
CA ASN A 327 -17.19 26.90 -17.47
C ASN A 327 -16.82 27.45 -16.09
N THR A 328 -16.87 26.64 -15.06
CA THR A 328 -16.68 27.06 -13.69
C THR A 328 -15.34 26.61 -13.09
N GLY A 329 -14.69 25.63 -13.67
CA GLY A 329 -13.49 25.03 -13.11
C GLY A 329 -13.73 24.18 -11.85
N LYS A 330 -14.98 23.95 -11.50
CA LYS A 330 -15.33 23.18 -10.31
C LYS A 330 -15.41 21.70 -10.63
N ASP A 331 -15.05 20.87 -9.66
CA ASP A 331 -15.20 19.43 -9.77
C ASP A 331 -16.68 19.04 -9.89
N ILE A 332 -16.99 18.18 -10.86
CA ILE A 332 -18.33 17.60 -11.05
C ILE A 332 -18.51 16.42 -10.10
N ILE A 333 -17.47 15.61 -9.99
CA ILE A 333 -17.35 14.51 -9.02
C ILE A 333 -15.98 14.61 -8.36
N PRO A 334 -15.79 13.95 -7.21
CA PRO A 334 -14.47 13.93 -6.56
C PRO A 334 -13.39 13.39 -7.51
N PRO A 335 -12.16 13.89 -7.41
CA PRO A 335 -11.05 13.37 -8.19
C PRO A 335 -10.87 11.86 -7.98
N LYS A 336 -10.43 11.18 -9.04
CA LYS A 336 -10.14 9.75 -8.98
C LYS A 336 -8.67 9.50 -9.25
N THR A 337 -8.14 8.45 -8.63
CA THR A 337 -6.75 8.04 -8.79
C THR A 337 -6.70 6.76 -9.62
N TYR A 338 -5.86 6.76 -10.63
CA TYR A 338 -5.65 5.63 -11.52
C TYR A 338 -4.20 5.16 -11.44
N ALA A 339 -4.03 3.85 -11.45
CA ALA A 339 -2.70 3.25 -11.48
C ALA A 339 -2.06 3.39 -12.85
N GLY A 340 -0.76 3.46 -12.85
CA GLY A 340 0.04 3.48 -14.08
C GLY A 340 1.45 3.01 -13.82
N GLU A 341 2.23 2.88 -14.87
CA GLU A 341 3.66 2.56 -14.78
C GLU A 341 4.48 3.84 -14.70
N VAL A 342 5.55 3.80 -13.91
CA VAL A 342 6.52 4.92 -13.86
C VAL A 342 7.08 5.14 -15.26
N ASP A 343 7.13 6.39 -15.69
CA ASP A 343 7.51 6.80 -17.05
C ASP A 343 6.67 6.14 -18.15
N GLY A 344 5.54 5.61 -17.79
CA GLY A 344 4.61 4.97 -18.69
C GLY A 344 3.30 5.73 -18.77
N SER A 345 2.22 5.00 -18.88
CA SER A 345 0.89 5.56 -19.00
C SER A 345 -0.08 4.90 -18.03
N ALA A 346 -1.16 5.58 -17.74
CA ALA A 346 -2.24 5.06 -16.91
C ALA A 346 -3.44 4.69 -17.76
N THR A 347 -4.20 3.70 -17.31
CA THR A 347 -5.54 3.46 -17.83
C THR A 347 -6.49 4.38 -17.08
N ILE A 348 -7.18 5.24 -17.79
CA ILE A 348 -8.05 6.27 -17.24
C ILE A 348 -9.48 6.09 -17.75
N ASP A 349 -10.43 5.97 -16.83
CA ASP A 349 -11.84 6.02 -17.18
C ASP A 349 -12.27 7.49 -17.28
N LYS A 350 -12.70 7.90 -18.44
CA LYS A 350 -13.16 9.27 -18.69
C LYS A 350 -14.50 9.57 -18.05
N GLN A 351 -15.19 8.59 -17.53
CA GLN A 351 -16.49 8.76 -16.87
C GLN A 351 -17.55 9.44 -17.76
N ILE A 352 -17.48 9.23 -19.06
CA ILE A 352 -18.32 9.95 -20.03
C ILE A 352 -19.81 9.73 -19.77
N ASP A 353 -20.22 8.49 -19.57
CA ASP A 353 -21.63 8.19 -19.33
C ASP A 353 -22.12 8.73 -17.99
N ALA A 354 -21.30 8.64 -16.96
CA ALA A 354 -21.63 9.18 -15.65
C ALA A 354 -21.81 10.70 -15.69
N MET A 355 -20.93 11.39 -16.41
CA MET A 355 -21.02 12.84 -16.55
C MET A 355 -22.20 13.25 -17.43
N LYS A 356 -22.48 12.49 -18.48
CA LYS A 356 -23.61 12.73 -19.34
C LYS A 356 -24.94 12.64 -18.59
N SER A 357 -25.07 11.69 -17.67
CA SER A 357 -26.26 11.57 -16.84
C SER A 357 -26.46 12.78 -15.92
N LYS A 358 -25.41 13.57 -15.70
CA LYS A 358 -25.45 14.82 -14.94
C LYS A 358 -25.59 16.06 -15.83
N GLY A 359 -25.81 15.89 -17.14
CA GLY A 359 -25.99 16.98 -18.09
C GLY A 359 -24.71 17.54 -18.70
N TYR A 360 -23.60 16.78 -18.64
CA TYR A 360 -22.32 17.20 -19.19
C TYR A 360 -21.91 16.37 -20.39
N ASN A 361 -21.23 17.00 -21.33
CA ASN A 361 -20.56 16.32 -22.44
C ASN A 361 -19.07 16.46 -22.34
N TYR A 362 -18.36 15.40 -22.72
CA TYR A 362 -16.92 15.39 -22.73
C TYR A 362 -16.38 16.29 -23.85
N ILE A 363 -15.46 17.19 -23.53
CA ILE A 363 -14.84 18.08 -24.50
C ILE A 363 -13.33 17.91 -24.64
N GLY A 364 -12.70 17.19 -23.76
CA GLY A 364 -11.28 16.91 -23.88
C GLY A 364 -10.56 16.93 -22.55
N VAL A 365 -9.26 16.71 -22.62
CA VAL A 365 -8.35 16.80 -21.47
C VAL A 365 -7.74 18.19 -21.47
N ASP A 366 -7.87 18.88 -20.32
CA ASP A 366 -7.15 20.12 -20.11
C ASP A 366 -5.73 19.78 -19.65
N SER A 367 -4.78 20.00 -20.54
CA SER A 367 -3.37 19.74 -20.27
C SER A 367 -2.58 21.02 -20.00
N THR A 368 -3.27 22.14 -19.86
CA THR A 368 -2.60 23.42 -19.63
C THR A 368 -1.86 23.41 -18.29
N GLY A 369 -0.55 23.55 -18.35
CA GLY A 369 0.29 23.55 -17.15
C GLY A 369 0.46 22.21 -16.46
N ALA A 370 -0.18 21.15 -16.95
CA ALA A 370 -0.07 19.82 -16.38
C ALA A 370 0.75 18.93 -17.31
N PRO A 371 1.87 18.40 -16.86
CA PRO A 371 2.61 17.41 -17.61
C PRO A 371 1.79 16.14 -17.80
N ASN A 372 2.12 15.39 -18.80
CA ASN A 372 1.34 14.28 -19.30
C ASN A 372 1.99 12.94 -18.98
N TYR A 373 2.53 12.81 -17.78
CA TYR A 373 3.29 11.64 -17.38
C TYR A 373 3.10 11.31 -15.90
N ILE A 374 3.60 10.17 -15.52
CA ILE A 374 3.51 9.62 -14.17
C ILE A 374 4.92 9.34 -13.67
N ASP A 375 5.21 9.70 -12.45
CA ASP A 375 6.49 9.37 -11.83
C ASP A 375 6.35 8.37 -10.69
N SER A 376 7.48 7.96 -10.13
CA SER A 376 7.53 6.97 -9.07
C SER A 376 6.93 7.44 -7.75
N THR A 377 6.70 8.72 -7.61
CA THR A 377 6.10 9.28 -6.38
C THR A 377 4.57 9.36 -6.46
N GLY A 378 4.01 9.10 -7.62
CA GLY A 378 2.57 9.06 -7.83
C GLY A 378 1.94 10.39 -8.06
#